data_bb92b7bc4798b9f161eeb639a5e15d14
#
_entry.id   bb92b7bc4798b9f161eeb639a5e15d14
#
_cell.length_a   1.000
_cell.length_b   1.000
_cell.length_c   1.000
_cell.angle_alpha   90.00
_cell.angle_beta   90.00
_cell.angle_gamma   90.00
#
_symmetry.space_group_name_H-M   'P 1'
#
loop_
_entity.id
_entity.type
_entity.pdbx_description
1 polymer ?
#
loop_
_entity_poly.entity_id
_entity_poly.type
_entity_poly.pdbx_seq_one_letter_code
_entity_poly.pdbx_strand_id
1 'polypeptide(L)'
;MSAVDVTTEIIISATRKKLAEFASNPDNAPLWYVNIRSVMWKTQPSLKIGSQIAFKAQFLGRQLSYVYEIAEWIPGEKLVMRTSDGPFPMETTYSWEQINDHSSRMRLRNKGNPSGFSKLFVPFISFMIKKANKKDLLRLKKLVEDGNL
;
A
#
# COMPACT_ATOMS: atom_id res chain seq x y z
N MET A 1 -20.53 -2.15 1.30
CA MET A 1 -19.63 -3.30 1.17
C MET A 1 -18.74 -3.12 -0.06
N SER A 2 -17.44 -3.35 0.10
CA SER A 2 -16.51 -3.17 -1.00
C SER A 2 -16.56 -4.36 -1.96
N ALA A 3 -16.66 -4.08 -3.26
CA ALA A 3 -16.66 -5.13 -4.30
C ALA A 3 -15.30 -5.83 -4.40
N VAL A 4 -14.21 -5.06 -4.20
CA VAL A 4 -12.85 -5.58 -4.14
C VAL A 4 -12.39 -5.56 -2.68
N ASP A 5 -11.89 -6.67 -2.20
CA ASP A 5 -11.31 -6.78 -0.85
C ASP A 5 -10.24 -7.87 -0.90
N VAL A 6 -8.98 -7.43 -1.03
CA VAL A 6 -7.84 -8.31 -1.24
C VAL A 6 -6.83 -8.10 -0.12
N THR A 7 -6.41 -9.20 0.51
CA THR A 7 -5.36 -9.18 1.53
C THR A 7 -4.21 -10.07 1.08
N THR A 8 -3.00 -9.53 1.13
CA THR A 8 -1.77 -10.28 0.92
C THR A 8 -0.86 -10.09 2.12
N GLU A 9 -0.02 -11.06 2.41
CA GLU A 9 0.91 -10.97 3.54
C GLU A 9 2.24 -11.60 3.21
N ILE A 10 3.26 -11.17 3.95
CA ILE A 10 4.62 -11.68 3.79
C ILE A 10 5.35 -11.61 5.12
N ILE A 11 6.29 -12.54 5.33
CA ILE A 11 7.19 -12.52 6.47
C ILE A 11 8.54 -11.98 5.99
N ILE A 12 9.03 -10.96 6.69
CA ILE A 12 10.28 -10.27 6.35
C ILE A 12 11.24 -10.38 7.53
N SER A 13 12.50 -10.69 7.24
CA SER A 13 13.57 -10.81 8.25
C SER A 13 14.04 -9.41 8.68
N ALA A 14 13.22 -8.76 9.47
CA ALA A 14 13.50 -7.44 10.04
C ALA A 14 12.58 -7.22 11.25
N THR A 15 12.99 -6.32 12.13
CA THR A 15 12.13 -5.93 13.25
C THR A 15 10.90 -5.19 12.73
N ARG A 16 9.82 -5.25 13.49
CA ARG A 16 8.58 -4.54 13.18
C ARG A 16 8.83 -3.03 13.00
N LYS A 17 9.62 -2.46 13.90
CA LYS A 17 9.94 -1.03 13.85
C LYS A 17 10.62 -0.64 12.54
N LYS A 18 11.67 -1.36 12.17
CA LYS A 18 12.42 -1.08 10.94
C LYS A 18 11.55 -1.24 9.70
N LEU A 19 10.80 -2.35 9.63
CA LEU A 19 9.92 -2.61 8.50
C LEU A 19 8.83 -1.56 8.38
N ALA A 20 8.15 -1.23 9.48
CA ALA A 20 7.05 -0.28 9.45
C ALA A 20 7.52 1.13 9.11
N GLU A 21 8.67 1.56 9.63
CA GLU A 21 9.24 2.88 9.31
C GLU A 21 9.52 3.01 7.81
N PHE A 22 10.07 1.97 7.20
CA PHE A 22 10.35 2.01 5.77
C PHE A 22 9.07 1.95 4.94
N ALA A 23 8.19 0.99 5.23
CA ALA A 23 6.99 0.75 4.42
C ALA A 23 5.95 1.86 4.56
N SER A 24 5.86 2.51 5.72
CA SER A 24 4.88 3.57 5.94
C SER A 24 5.29 4.91 5.34
N ASN A 25 6.56 5.09 5.02
CA ASN A 25 7.04 6.35 4.43
C ASN A 25 6.60 6.44 2.97
N PRO A 26 5.71 7.37 2.62
CA PRO A 26 5.22 7.50 1.24
C PRO A 26 6.34 7.74 0.22
N ASP A 27 7.41 8.41 0.63
CA ASP A 27 8.53 8.69 -0.26
C ASP A 27 9.24 7.41 -0.73
N ASN A 28 9.10 6.32 0.01
CA ASN A 28 9.66 5.03 -0.35
C ASN A 28 8.74 4.20 -1.25
N ALA A 29 7.49 4.62 -1.45
CA ALA A 29 6.52 3.84 -2.22
C ALA A 29 7.03 3.49 -3.63
N PRO A 30 7.63 4.39 -4.40
CA PRO A 30 8.15 4.03 -5.72
C PRO A 30 9.26 2.98 -5.69
N LEU A 31 9.89 2.76 -4.54
CA LEU A 31 10.97 1.79 -4.41
C LEU A 31 10.45 0.36 -4.34
N TRP A 32 9.29 0.16 -3.72
CA TRP A 32 8.77 -1.20 -3.54
C TRP A 32 7.47 -1.49 -4.28
N TYR A 33 6.64 -0.48 -4.55
CA TYR A 33 5.48 -0.67 -5.43
C TYR A 33 5.96 -0.73 -6.88
N VAL A 34 5.69 -1.82 -7.56
CA VAL A 34 6.08 -2.00 -8.94
C VAL A 34 5.43 -0.97 -9.87
N ASN A 35 4.17 -0.60 -9.55
CA ASN A 35 3.36 0.25 -10.40
C ASN A 35 3.32 1.73 -10.00
N ILE A 36 3.79 2.11 -8.82
CA ILE A 36 3.83 3.52 -8.42
C ILE A 36 5.08 4.18 -9.03
N ARG A 37 4.87 5.26 -9.77
CA ARG A 37 5.92 5.98 -10.49
C ARG A 37 6.41 7.21 -9.75
N SER A 38 5.51 7.93 -9.08
CA SER A 38 5.87 9.15 -8.37
C SER A 38 4.99 9.39 -7.17
N VAL A 39 5.52 10.17 -6.23
CA VAL A 39 4.88 10.55 -4.98
C VAL A 39 5.04 12.04 -4.79
N MET A 40 3.97 12.71 -4.37
CA MET A 40 4.04 14.12 -4.01
C MET A 40 3.17 14.38 -2.78
N TRP A 41 3.77 14.92 -1.73
CA TRP A 41 3.01 15.35 -0.57
C TRP A 41 2.15 16.55 -0.93
N LYS A 42 0.86 16.47 -0.61
CA LYS A 42 -0.09 17.58 -0.78
C LYS A 42 -0.18 18.43 0.49
N THR A 43 0.19 17.87 1.62
CA THR A 43 0.30 18.53 2.91
C THR A 43 1.75 18.53 3.35
N GLN A 44 2.07 19.12 4.48
CA GLN A 44 3.43 19.13 5.00
C GLN A 44 3.97 17.70 5.14
N PRO A 45 5.21 17.41 4.71
CA PRO A 45 5.77 16.05 4.75
C PRO A 45 5.98 15.55 6.18
N SER A 46 4.91 15.14 6.81
CA SER A 46 4.89 14.56 8.14
C SER A 46 3.70 13.61 8.19
N LEU A 47 3.96 12.33 8.41
CA LEU A 47 2.90 11.31 8.39
C LEU A 47 2.06 11.44 9.66
N LYS A 48 0.79 11.80 9.47
CA LYS A 48 -0.20 11.93 10.54
C LYS A 48 -1.59 11.81 9.96
N ILE A 49 -2.58 11.64 10.81
CA ILE A 49 -3.99 11.62 10.39
C ILE A 49 -4.29 12.93 9.66
N GLY A 50 -4.90 12.84 8.47
CA GLY A 50 -5.21 13.99 7.63
C GLY A 50 -4.14 14.35 6.61
N SER A 51 -2.94 13.79 6.70
CA SER A 51 -1.91 13.99 5.67
C SER A 51 -2.45 13.50 4.32
N GLN A 52 -2.14 14.25 3.26
CA GLN A 52 -2.56 13.91 1.90
C GLN A 52 -1.34 13.70 1.02
N ILE A 53 -1.33 12.60 0.27
CA ILE A 53 -0.23 12.21 -0.60
C ILE A 53 -0.79 11.86 -1.98
N ALA A 54 -0.23 12.48 -3.01
CA ALA A 54 -0.59 12.20 -4.40
C ALA A 54 0.34 11.13 -4.97
N PHE A 55 -0.25 10.12 -5.60
CA PHE A 55 0.48 9.05 -6.26
C PHE A 55 0.14 9.02 -7.74
N LYS A 56 1.14 8.75 -8.56
CA LYS A 56 0.96 8.41 -9.97
C LYS A 56 1.38 6.96 -10.16
N ALA A 57 0.49 6.16 -10.73
CA ALA A 57 0.70 4.74 -10.90
C ALA A 57 0.27 4.29 -12.29
N GLN A 58 0.72 3.11 -12.69
CA GLN A 58 0.23 2.43 -13.89
C GLN A 58 -0.43 1.13 -13.47
N PHE A 59 -1.63 0.88 -13.99
CA PHE A 59 -2.37 -0.34 -13.70
C PHE A 59 -3.23 -0.70 -14.91
N LEU A 60 -3.11 -1.95 -15.36
CA LEU A 60 -3.84 -2.46 -16.52
C LEU A 60 -3.66 -1.59 -17.77
N GLY A 61 -2.42 -1.14 -18.01
CA GLY A 61 -2.07 -0.31 -19.17
C GLY A 61 -2.52 1.14 -19.08
N ARG A 62 -3.08 1.56 -17.96
CA ARG A 62 -3.54 2.93 -17.75
C ARG A 62 -2.69 3.66 -16.72
N GLN A 63 -2.48 4.94 -16.97
CA GLN A 63 -1.87 5.82 -15.98
C GLN A 63 -2.95 6.34 -15.05
N LEU A 64 -2.76 6.14 -13.74
CA LEU A 64 -3.71 6.55 -12.72
C LEU A 64 -3.08 7.62 -11.84
N SER A 65 -3.88 8.63 -11.48
CA SER A 65 -3.50 9.64 -10.51
C SER A 65 -4.53 9.66 -9.40
N TYR A 66 -4.07 9.55 -8.15
CA TYR A 66 -4.99 9.59 -7.02
C TYR A 66 -4.30 10.19 -5.81
N VAL A 67 -5.13 10.74 -4.92
CA VAL A 67 -4.67 11.29 -3.64
C VAL A 67 -5.21 10.40 -2.54
N TYR A 68 -4.32 9.96 -1.65
CA TYR A 68 -4.68 9.26 -0.44
C TYR A 68 -4.61 10.21 0.75
N GLU A 69 -5.58 10.07 1.64
CA GLU A 69 -5.57 10.75 2.92
C GLU A 69 -5.35 9.71 4.02
N ILE A 70 -4.49 10.06 4.97
CA ILE A 70 -4.22 9.16 6.11
C ILE A 70 -5.41 9.21 7.05
N ALA A 71 -6.10 8.07 7.16
CA ALA A 71 -7.30 7.95 7.98
C ALA A 71 -6.99 7.42 9.38
N GLU A 72 -5.94 6.58 9.51
CA GLU A 72 -5.54 6.01 10.80
C GLU A 72 -4.04 5.76 10.78
N TRP A 73 -3.37 6.10 11.87
CA TRP A 73 -1.92 5.91 11.96
C TRP A 73 -1.53 5.53 13.38
N ILE A 74 -1.05 4.31 13.55
CA ILE A 74 -0.48 3.80 14.80
C ILE A 74 0.93 3.35 14.46
N PRO A 75 1.97 4.16 14.78
CA PRO A 75 3.35 3.86 14.39
C PRO A 75 3.78 2.44 14.77
N GLY A 76 4.34 1.72 13.79
CA GLY A 76 4.80 0.36 13.99
C GLY A 76 3.71 -0.71 13.94
N GLU A 77 2.44 -0.33 13.93
CA GLU A 77 1.33 -1.28 13.99
C GLU A 77 0.41 -1.22 12.78
N LYS A 78 -0.07 -0.02 12.43
CA LYS A 78 -1.13 0.08 11.42
C LYS A 78 -1.14 1.44 10.73
N LEU A 79 -1.36 1.41 9.43
CA LEU A 79 -1.57 2.61 8.61
C LEU A 79 -2.78 2.38 7.71
N VAL A 80 -3.77 3.26 7.77
CA VAL A 80 -4.93 3.22 6.89
C VAL A 80 -4.96 4.48 6.04
N MET A 81 -5.06 4.29 4.74
CA MET A 81 -5.15 5.38 3.76
C MET A 81 -6.41 5.20 2.93
N ARG A 82 -7.12 6.31 2.68
CA ARG A 82 -8.30 6.31 1.81
C ARG A 82 -8.12 7.33 0.71
N THR A 83 -8.60 6.99 -0.49
CA THR A 83 -8.59 7.96 -1.58
C THR A 83 -9.52 9.13 -1.25
N SER A 84 -9.01 10.34 -1.36
CA SER A 84 -9.79 11.58 -1.28
C SER A 84 -10.09 12.11 -2.67
N ASP A 85 -9.30 11.70 -3.66
CA ASP A 85 -9.51 12.04 -5.07
C ASP A 85 -8.86 10.94 -5.91
N GLY A 86 -9.56 10.49 -6.94
CA GLY A 86 -9.06 9.45 -7.81
C GLY A 86 -10.16 8.81 -8.66
N PRO A 87 -9.79 7.84 -9.51
CA PRO A 87 -10.74 7.22 -10.44
C PRO A 87 -11.83 6.41 -9.76
N PHE A 88 -11.58 5.84 -8.57
CA PHE A 88 -12.59 5.12 -7.79
C PHE A 88 -12.17 5.05 -6.32
N PRO A 89 -13.15 4.90 -5.41
CA PRO A 89 -12.83 4.84 -3.97
C PRO A 89 -12.03 3.59 -3.62
N MET A 90 -10.92 3.80 -2.92
CA MET A 90 -10.05 2.72 -2.43
C MET A 90 -9.63 3.00 -1.00
N GLU A 91 -9.45 1.92 -0.23
CA GLU A 91 -8.86 1.98 1.09
C GLU A 91 -7.72 0.97 1.16
N THR A 92 -6.55 1.43 1.56
CA THR A 92 -5.35 0.60 1.70
C THR A 92 -4.94 0.56 3.17
N THR A 93 -4.76 -0.65 3.70
CA THR A 93 -4.34 -0.84 5.09
C THR A 93 -3.04 -1.63 5.11
N TYR A 94 -2.04 -1.08 5.79
CA TYR A 94 -0.83 -1.80 6.17
C TYR A 94 -0.92 -2.15 7.65
N SER A 95 -0.56 -3.38 8.00
CA SER A 95 -0.42 -3.77 9.39
C SER A 95 0.83 -4.63 9.56
N TRP A 96 1.47 -4.49 10.72
CA TRP A 96 2.73 -5.14 11.03
C TRP A 96 2.64 -5.86 12.37
N GLU A 97 3.19 -7.07 12.41
CA GLU A 97 3.18 -7.91 13.60
C GLU A 97 4.58 -8.50 13.81
N GLN A 98 5.13 -8.35 15.02
CA GLN A 98 6.41 -8.96 15.37
C GLN A 98 6.18 -10.45 15.59
N ILE A 99 6.92 -11.30 14.88
CA ILE A 99 6.80 -12.77 14.99
C ILE A 99 7.82 -13.30 15.99
N ASN A 100 9.06 -12.85 15.87
CA ASN A 100 10.16 -13.17 16.78
C ASN A 100 11.15 -12.01 16.77
N ASP A 101 12.31 -12.17 17.41
CA ASP A 101 13.29 -11.08 17.53
C ASP A 101 13.84 -10.62 16.17
N HIS A 102 13.72 -11.42 15.12
CA HIS A 102 14.36 -11.18 13.84
C HIS A 102 13.40 -11.07 12.66
N SER A 103 12.11 -11.29 12.87
CA SER A 103 11.18 -11.29 11.75
C SER A 103 9.81 -10.73 12.11
N SER A 104 9.16 -10.18 11.10
CA SER A 104 7.85 -9.54 11.22
C SER A 104 6.97 -9.95 10.06
N ARG A 105 5.65 -9.92 10.28
CA ARG A 105 4.66 -10.12 9.24
C ARG A 105 4.06 -8.78 8.84
N MET A 106 3.99 -8.53 7.54
CA MET A 106 3.25 -7.40 7.00
C MET A 106 2.05 -7.90 6.23
N ARG A 107 0.90 -7.29 6.50
CA ARG A 107 -0.33 -7.49 5.74
C ARG A 107 -0.65 -6.21 4.98
N LEU A 108 -1.03 -6.41 3.72
CA LEU A 108 -1.44 -5.33 2.82
C LEU A 108 -2.86 -5.66 2.34
N ARG A 109 -3.81 -4.82 2.71
CA ARG A 109 -5.21 -4.99 2.33
C ARG A 109 -5.68 -3.83 1.47
N ASN A 110 -6.30 -4.16 0.35
CA ASN A 110 -6.92 -3.18 -0.52
C ASN A 110 -8.40 -3.48 -0.64
N LYS A 111 -9.23 -2.50 -0.29
CA LYS A 111 -10.68 -2.55 -0.46
C LYS A 111 -11.12 -1.42 -1.37
N GLY A 112 -12.08 -1.68 -2.24
CA GLY A 112 -12.56 -0.63 -3.10
C GLY A 112 -13.76 -1.03 -3.94
N ASN A 113 -14.34 0.00 -4.58
CA ASN A 113 -15.45 -0.16 -5.51
C ASN A 113 -15.04 0.46 -6.84
N PRO A 114 -14.45 -0.36 -7.76
CA PRO A 114 -14.03 0.16 -9.05
C PRO A 114 -15.25 0.52 -9.91
N SER A 115 -15.68 1.77 -9.81
CA SER A 115 -16.77 2.31 -10.60
C SER A 115 -16.39 2.35 -12.07
N GLY A 116 -17.35 2.14 -12.95
CA GLY A 116 -17.09 2.08 -14.38
C GLY A 116 -16.71 0.70 -14.90
N PHE A 117 -16.55 -0.28 -14.00
CA PHE A 117 -16.33 -1.67 -14.37
C PHE A 117 -17.59 -2.47 -14.03
N SER A 118 -17.98 -3.40 -14.91
CA SER A 118 -19.11 -4.28 -14.61
C SER A 118 -18.72 -5.26 -13.48
N LYS A 119 -19.72 -5.76 -12.77
CA LYS A 119 -19.50 -6.76 -11.71
C LYS A 119 -18.82 -8.02 -12.23
N LEU A 120 -18.93 -8.31 -13.52
CA LEU A 120 -18.28 -9.45 -14.14
C LEU A 120 -16.76 -9.35 -14.13
N PHE A 121 -16.22 -8.14 -14.13
CA PHE A 121 -14.77 -7.90 -14.12
C PHE A 121 -14.16 -7.83 -12.72
N VAL A 122 -14.99 -7.78 -11.67
CA VAL A 122 -14.49 -7.66 -10.29
C VAL A 122 -13.55 -8.79 -9.90
N PRO A 123 -13.84 -10.07 -10.19
CA PRO A 123 -12.90 -11.16 -9.88
C PRO A 123 -11.57 -11.00 -10.60
N PHE A 124 -11.60 -10.53 -11.86
CA PHE A 124 -10.39 -10.29 -12.63
C PHE A 124 -9.56 -9.14 -12.02
N ILE A 125 -10.21 -8.04 -11.66
CA ILE A 125 -9.56 -6.89 -11.03
C ILE A 125 -8.96 -7.30 -9.68
N SER A 126 -9.71 -8.05 -8.87
CA SER A 126 -9.25 -8.56 -7.58
C SER A 126 -8.01 -9.44 -7.74
N PHE A 127 -8.03 -10.33 -8.74
CA PHE A 127 -6.89 -11.18 -9.05
C PHE A 127 -5.65 -10.35 -9.43
N MET A 128 -5.83 -9.34 -10.27
CA MET A 128 -4.72 -8.47 -10.72
C MET A 128 -4.15 -7.64 -9.57
N ILE A 129 -5.01 -7.14 -8.68
CA ILE A 129 -4.57 -6.40 -7.49
C ILE A 129 -3.78 -7.33 -6.57
N LYS A 130 -4.27 -8.53 -6.33
CA LYS A 130 -3.59 -9.51 -5.48
C LYS A 130 -2.22 -9.86 -6.04
N LYS A 131 -2.15 -10.09 -7.35
CA LYS A 131 -0.89 -10.39 -8.04
C LYS A 131 0.10 -9.24 -7.93
N ALA A 132 -0.36 -8.01 -8.14
CA ALA A 132 0.47 -6.82 -8.02
C ALA A 132 0.97 -6.63 -6.58
N ASN A 133 0.08 -6.74 -5.60
CA ASN A 133 0.45 -6.59 -4.19
C ASN A 133 1.47 -7.63 -3.75
N LYS A 134 1.35 -8.85 -4.25
CA LYS A 134 2.31 -9.92 -3.94
C LYS A 134 3.71 -9.58 -4.47
N LYS A 135 3.79 -9.04 -5.68
CA LYS A 135 5.06 -8.58 -6.25
C LYS A 135 5.64 -7.43 -5.44
N ASP A 136 4.79 -6.50 -5.03
CA ASP A 136 5.19 -5.34 -4.23
C ASP A 136 5.79 -5.78 -2.91
N LEU A 137 5.13 -6.70 -2.21
CA LEU A 137 5.63 -7.22 -0.93
C LEU A 137 6.93 -8.00 -1.07
N LEU A 138 7.09 -8.76 -2.15
CA LEU A 138 8.35 -9.45 -2.42
C LEU A 138 9.50 -8.47 -2.64
N ARG A 139 9.23 -7.37 -3.34
CA ARG A 139 10.22 -6.32 -3.57
C ARG A 139 10.57 -5.60 -2.28
N LEU A 140 9.55 -5.30 -1.45
CA LEU A 140 9.76 -4.71 -0.13
C LEU A 140 10.64 -5.62 0.74
N LYS A 141 10.33 -6.91 0.76
CA LYS A 141 11.11 -7.90 1.51
C LYS A 141 12.59 -7.85 1.10
N LYS A 142 12.85 -7.84 -0.18
CA LYS A 142 14.22 -7.81 -0.69
C LYS A 142 14.95 -6.53 -0.27
N LEU A 143 14.29 -5.38 -0.41
CA LEU A 143 14.89 -4.09 -0.04
C LEU A 143 15.24 -4.03 1.44
N VAL A 144 14.31 -4.48 2.29
CA VAL A 144 14.50 -4.41 3.74
C VAL A 144 15.55 -5.42 4.21
N GLU A 145 15.51 -6.65 3.69
CA GLU A 145 16.45 -7.71 4.09
C GLU A 145 17.87 -7.48 3.57
N ASP A 146 18.01 -6.87 2.40
CA ASP A 146 19.32 -6.56 1.83
C ASP A 146 19.97 -5.34 2.50
N GLY A 147 19.25 -4.64 3.36
CA GLY A 147 19.80 -3.49 4.07
C GLY A 147 20.01 -2.26 3.19
N ASN A 148 19.38 -2.18 2.03
CA ASN A 148 19.48 -1.04 1.12
C ASN A 148 18.51 0.08 1.51
N LEU A 149 18.54 0.47 2.76
CA LEU A 149 17.64 1.46 3.31
C LEU A 149 18.32 2.80 3.51
#